data_5dcfbcc63fc915871953bd580e8b1473
#
_entry.id   5dcfbcc63fc915871953bd580e8b1473
#
_cell.length_a   1.000
_cell.length_b   1.000
_cell.length_c   1.000
_cell.angle_alpha   90.00
_cell.angle_beta   90.00
_cell.angle_gamma   90.00
#
_symmetry.space_group_name_H-M   'P 1'
#
loop_
_entity.id
_entity.type
_entity.pdbx_description
1 polymer ?
#
loop_
_entity_poly.entity_id
_entity_poly.type
_entity_poly.pdbx_seq_one_letter_code
_entity_poly.pdbx_strand_id
1 'polypeptide(L)'
;MSLYYGSLYWPATWPNPPRYPSLSGTDRCKALVIGGGMSGSLCGLLLARSGIDAVLIEQNEVASGSTSANTGLIQYSNDIMLSHLAAQIGERDAVLFYKECQNAALHLARIAETLPRDVGFKRRSSLYMASSKEDAAALRREYEMLDRYDFGAEWWDGGRIEENFPFRREAAIVTHGDAEMNPYRF
;
A
#
# COMPACT_ATOMS: atom_id res chain seq x y z
N MET A 1 -18.61 17.69 -1.28
CA MET A 1 -18.54 17.18 -2.67
C MET A 1 -18.16 15.71 -2.60
N SER A 2 -18.91 14.81 -3.20
CA SER A 2 -18.54 13.38 -3.23
C SER A 2 -17.36 13.20 -4.20
N LEU A 3 -16.33 12.46 -3.76
CA LEU A 3 -15.14 12.15 -4.56
C LEU A 3 -15.32 10.90 -5.43
N TYR A 4 -16.48 10.27 -5.40
CA TYR A 4 -16.77 9.04 -6.12
C TYR A 4 -18.19 9.06 -6.68
N TYR A 5 -18.41 8.20 -7.68
CA TYR A 5 -19.72 7.94 -8.29
C TYR A 5 -20.07 6.44 -8.13
N GLY A 6 -21.36 6.14 -7.88
CA GLY A 6 -21.81 4.78 -7.66
C GLY A 6 -21.62 4.26 -6.24
N SER A 7 -21.63 2.93 -6.08
CA SER A 7 -21.48 2.24 -4.79
C SER A 7 -20.04 1.78 -4.59
N LEU A 8 -19.47 2.07 -3.44
CA LEU A 8 -18.13 1.61 -3.08
C LEU A 8 -18.15 0.15 -2.64
N TYR A 9 -17.14 -0.61 -3.07
CA TYR A 9 -17.04 -2.03 -2.77
C TYR A 9 -16.74 -2.31 -1.30
N TRP A 10 -15.76 -1.63 -0.71
CA TRP A 10 -15.29 -1.96 0.62
C TRP A 10 -16.35 -1.79 1.73
N PRO A 11 -17.14 -0.71 1.78
CA PRO A 11 -18.24 -0.59 2.75
C PRO A 11 -19.27 -1.70 2.64
N ALA A 12 -19.55 -2.21 1.43
CA ALA A 12 -20.47 -3.33 1.24
C ALA A 12 -19.97 -4.64 1.86
N THR A 13 -18.64 -4.77 2.05
CA THR A 13 -18.04 -5.96 2.70
C THR A 13 -18.17 -5.96 4.22
N TRP A 14 -18.56 -4.84 4.82
CA TRP A 14 -18.79 -4.70 6.27
C TRP A 14 -19.92 -3.70 6.55
N PRO A 15 -21.18 -4.15 6.43
CA PRO A 15 -22.35 -3.25 6.49
C PRO A 15 -22.62 -2.66 7.87
N ASN A 16 -22.05 -3.23 8.95
CA ASN A 16 -22.23 -2.75 10.32
C ASN A 16 -20.86 -2.47 10.97
N PRO A 17 -20.11 -1.44 10.52
CA PRO A 17 -18.87 -1.06 11.17
C PRO A 17 -19.13 -0.44 12.55
N PRO A 18 -18.13 -0.42 13.45
CA PRO A 18 -18.26 0.28 14.72
C PRO A 18 -18.60 1.76 14.52
N ARG A 19 -19.48 2.27 15.37
CA ARG A 19 -19.79 3.69 15.43
C ARG A 19 -19.20 4.29 16.69
N TYR A 20 -18.70 5.49 16.56
CA TYR A 20 -18.09 6.24 17.64
C TYR A 20 -18.95 7.45 18.00
N PRO A 21 -19.00 7.84 19.28
CA PRO A 21 -19.80 9.00 19.69
C PRO A 21 -19.21 10.30 19.11
N SER A 22 -20.07 11.27 18.86
CA SER A 22 -19.63 12.62 18.54
C SER A 22 -18.92 13.25 19.72
N LEU A 23 -17.84 13.98 19.47
CA LEU A 23 -17.15 14.73 20.52
C LEU A 23 -18.09 15.79 21.08
N SER A 24 -18.27 15.77 22.40
CA SER A 24 -19.05 16.77 23.12
C SER A 24 -18.17 17.44 24.17
N GLY A 25 -18.09 18.77 24.13
CA GLY A 25 -17.29 19.54 25.08
C GLY A 25 -15.79 19.57 24.76
N THR A 26 -14.97 19.66 25.81
CA THR A 26 -13.52 19.77 25.73
C THR A 26 -12.87 18.53 26.32
N ASP A 27 -11.93 17.93 25.61
CA ASP A 27 -11.12 16.83 26.11
C ASP A 27 -9.63 17.21 26.09
N ARG A 28 -8.82 16.48 26.84
CA ARG A 28 -7.37 16.66 26.92
C ARG A 28 -6.67 15.32 26.66
N CYS A 29 -5.68 15.32 25.82
CA CYS A 29 -4.86 14.17 25.48
C CYS A 29 -3.40 14.59 25.26
N LYS A 30 -2.49 13.62 25.27
CA LYS A 30 -1.07 13.87 24.93
C LYS A 30 -0.85 13.97 23.43
N ALA A 31 -1.65 13.24 22.63
CA ALA A 31 -1.57 13.25 21.18
C ALA A 31 -2.98 13.30 20.58
N LEU A 32 -3.18 14.17 19.61
CA LEU A 32 -4.41 14.27 18.82
C LEU A 32 -4.15 13.80 17.40
N VAL A 33 -4.90 12.80 16.96
CA VAL A 33 -4.91 12.32 15.56
C VAL A 33 -6.15 12.87 14.87
N ILE A 34 -5.97 13.61 13.78
CA ILE A 34 -7.06 14.20 13.00
C ILE A 34 -7.23 13.40 11.70
N GLY A 35 -8.38 12.77 11.55
CA GLY A 35 -8.75 11.93 10.43
C GLY A 35 -8.72 10.44 10.76
N GLY A 36 -9.86 9.77 10.62
CA GLY A 36 -10.07 8.35 10.88
C GLY A 36 -9.91 7.45 9.66
N GLY A 37 -9.10 7.84 8.68
CA GLY A 37 -8.70 6.97 7.57
C GLY A 37 -7.58 6.01 7.98
N MET A 38 -7.06 5.21 7.04
CA MET A 38 -6.01 4.22 7.28
C MET A 38 -4.78 4.82 7.98
N SER A 39 -4.27 5.97 7.54
CA SER A 39 -3.10 6.61 8.14
C SER A 39 -3.33 7.02 9.60
N GLY A 40 -4.47 7.66 9.88
CA GLY A 40 -4.81 8.05 11.25
C GLY A 40 -5.06 6.86 12.15
N SER A 41 -5.72 5.82 11.66
CA SER A 41 -5.94 4.58 12.43
C SER A 41 -4.63 3.88 12.77
N LEU A 42 -3.67 3.82 11.82
CA LEU A 42 -2.33 3.30 12.08
C LEU A 42 -1.57 4.14 13.11
N CYS A 43 -1.58 5.47 12.98
CA CYS A 43 -0.97 6.37 13.97
C CYS A 43 -1.59 6.16 15.35
N GLY A 44 -2.91 6.14 15.44
CA GLY A 44 -3.63 5.89 16.69
C GLY A 44 -3.28 4.54 17.34
N LEU A 45 -3.22 3.49 16.53
CA LEU A 45 -2.82 2.16 16.97
C LEU A 45 -1.39 2.14 17.55
N LEU A 46 -0.45 2.76 16.84
CA LEU A 46 0.97 2.81 17.27
C LEU A 46 1.14 3.64 18.55
N LEU A 47 0.44 4.78 18.65
CA LEU A 47 0.43 5.61 19.87
C LEU A 47 -0.13 4.82 21.06
N ALA A 48 -1.27 4.15 20.87
CA ALA A 48 -1.89 3.33 21.91
C ALA A 48 -0.99 2.17 22.35
N ARG A 49 -0.36 1.46 21.41
CA ARG A 49 0.61 0.40 21.72
C ARG A 49 1.86 0.91 22.46
N SER A 50 2.20 2.18 22.28
CA SER A 50 3.29 2.84 22.98
C SER A 50 2.89 3.42 24.35
N GLY A 51 1.65 3.19 24.78
CA GLY A 51 1.13 3.72 26.05
C GLY A 51 0.91 5.23 26.06
N ILE A 52 0.80 5.85 24.88
CA ILE A 52 0.55 7.28 24.74
C ILE A 52 -0.96 7.52 24.77
N ASP A 53 -1.41 8.39 25.65
CA ASP A 53 -2.78 8.85 25.71
C ASP A 53 -3.11 9.66 24.45
N ALA A 54 -3.90 9.07 23.55
CA ALA A 54 -4.19 9.63 22.24
C ALA A 54 -5.71 9.63 21.95
N VAL A 55 -6.18 10.72 21.35
CA VAL A 55 -7.54 10.84 20.85
C VAL A 55 -7.48 10.92 19.32
N LEU A 56 -8.33 10.12 18.65
CA LEU A 56 -8.56 10.21 17.22
C LEU A 56 -9.92 10.83 16.96
N ILE A 57 -9.96 11.86 16.13
CA ILE A 57 -11.20 12.53 15.70
C ILE A 57 -11.36 12.43 14.18
N GLU A 58 -12.61 12.24 13.74
CA GLU A 58 -13.00 12.16 12.33
C GLU A 58 -14.23 13.06 12.11
N GLN A 59 -14.21 13.82 11.02
CA GLN A 59 -15.31 14.75 10.72
C GLN A 59 -16.59 14.07 10.24
N ASN A 60 -16.46 12.87 9.67
CA ASN A 60 -17.58 12.08 9.12
C ASN A 60 -17.63 10.72 9.84
N GLU A 61 -17.59 9.64 9.09
CA GLU A 61 -17.46 8.28 9.61
C GLU A 61 -16.02 7.76 9.39
N VAL A 62 -15.52 6.98 10.35
CA VAL A 62 -14.19 6.34 10.23
C VAL A 62 -14.13 5.53 8.93
N ALA A 63 -13.02 5.66 8.22
CA ALA A 63 -12.75 5.03 6.93
C ALA A 63 -13.66 5.45 5.75
N SER A 64 -14.52 6.47 5.89
CA SER A 64 -15.45 6.90 4.83
C SER A 64 -14.79 7.67 3.67
N GLY A 65 -13.55 8.11 3.83
CA GLY A 65 -12.78 8.83 2.80
C GLY A 65 -12.12 7.90 1.78
N SER A 66 -10.89 8.24 1.36
CA SER A 66 -10.08 7.44 0.40
C SER A 66 -9.87 5.99 0.83
N THR A 67 -9.93 5.70 2.12
CA THR A 67 -9.84 4.33 2.66
C THR A 67 -10.95 3.43 2.12
N SER A 68 -12.13 3.95 1.88
CA SER A 68 -13.26 3.20 1.30
C SER A 68 -13.21 3.10 -0.24
N ALA A 69 -12.31 3.83 -0.90
CA ALA A 69 -12.30 4.04 -2.35
C ALA A 69 -10.92 3.81 -3.00
N ASN A 70 -10.14 2.87 -2.48
CA ASN A 70 -8.83 2.49 -3.03
C ASN A 70 -8.83 1.04 -3.52
N THR A 71 -7.73 0.62 -4.14
CA THR A 71 -7.58 -0.73 -4.72
C THR A 71 -7.39 -1.84 -3.69
N GLY A 72 -6.94 -1.51 -2.49
CA GLY A 72 -6.54 -2.49 -1.47
C GLY A 72 -5.20 -3.20 -1.78
N LEU A 73 -4.47 -2.74 -2.78
CA LEU A 73 -3.14 -3.27 -3.13
C LEU A 73 -2.07 -2.60 -2.28
N ILE A 74 -1.11 -3.39 -1.84
CA ILE A 74 0.06 -2.97 -1.08
C ILE A 74 1.27 -3.37 -1.91
N GLN A 75 1.99 -2.38 -2.40
CA GLN A 75 3.19 -2.56 -3.23
C GLN A 75 4.31 -1.66 -2.71
N TYR A 76 5.54 -2.18 -2.70
CA TYR A 76 6.69 -1.35 -2.36
C TYR A 76 7.19 -0.55 -3.58
N SER A 77 6.98 -1.08 -4.79
CA SER A 77 7.23 -0.35 -6.04
C SER A 77 6.19 0.74 -6.20
N ASN A 78 6.65 1.96 -6.37
CA ASN A 78 5.80 3.14 -6.48
C ASN A 78 5.41 3.42 -7.95
N ASP A 79 4.54 4.39 -8.17
CA ASP A 79 4.16 4.87 -9.51
C ASP A 79 5.35 5.43 -10.31
N ILE A 80 6.47 5.75 -9.62
CA ILE A 80 7.73 6.14 -10.24
C ILE A 80 8.77 5.04 -10.04
N MET A 81 9.38 4.57 -11.14
CA MET A 81 10.46 3.59 -11.09
C MET A 81 11.62 4.06 -10.23
N LEU A 82 12.28 3.13 -9.53
CA LEU A 82 13.45 3.44 -8.70
C LEU A 82 14.55 4.16 -9.50
N SER A 83 14.79 3.73 -10.74
CA SER A 83 15.76 4.36 -11.64
C SER A 83 15.39 5.81 -11.97
N HIS A 84 14.12 6.11 -12.16
CA HIS A 84 13.65 7.48 -12.40
C HIS A 84 13.69 8.33 -11.13
N LEU A 85 13.29 7.76 -9.99
CA LEU A 85 13.37 8.44 -8.69
C LEU A 85 14.82 8.79 -8.34
N ALA A 86 15.75 7.86 -8.58
CA ALA A 86 17.18 8.10 -8.38
C ALA A 86 17.73 9.27 -9.19
N ALA A 87 17.24 9.46 -10.40
CA ALA A 87 17.62 10.62 -11.23
C ALA A 87 17.09 11.95 -10.68
N GLN A 88 16.00 11.92 -9.89
CA GLN A 88 15.37 13.13 -9.33
C GLN A 88 15.94 13.53 -7.97
N ILE A 89 16.13 12.59 -7.06
CA ILE A 89 16.51 12.85 -5.65
C ILE A 89 17.86 12.25 -5.27
N GLY A 90 18.56 11.60 -6.19
CA GLY A 90 19.80 10.87 -5.92
C GLY A 90 19.58 9.40 -5.56
N GLU A 91 20.52 8.56 -5.97
CA GLU A 91 20.41 7.09 -5.86
C GLU A 91 20.24 6.61 -4.41
N ARG A 92 21.04 7.18 -3.50
CA ARG A 92 20.99 6.82 -2.07
C ARG A 92 19.59 7.03 -1.47
N ASP A 93 19.01 8.19 -1.68
CA ASP A 93 17.74 8.58 -1.06
C ASP A 93 16.57 7.84 -1.71
N ALA A 94 16.65 7.60 -3.02
CA ALA A 94 15.67 6.79 -3.74
C ALA A 94 15.66 5.33 -3.25
N VAL A 95 16.84 4.73 -3.09
CA VAL A 95 16.97 3.36 -2.57
C VAL A 95 16.46 3.28 -1.11
N LEU A 96 16.81 4.26 -0.27
CA LEU A 96 16.30 4.32 1.10
C LEU A 96 14.77 4.39 1.11
N PHE A 97 14.18 5.26 0.29
CA PHE A 97 12.72 5.39 0.19
C PHE A 97 12.05 4.07 -0.20
N TYR A 98 12.58 3.37 -1.21
CA TYR A 98 12.05 2.07 -1.64
C TYR A 98 12.19 0.99 -0.55
N LYS A 99 13.32 0.97 0.18
CA LYS A 99 13.51 0.05 1.32
C LYS A 99 12.52 0.33 2.45
N GLU A 100 12.24 1.60 2.73
CA GLU A 100 11.21 1.97 3.73
C GLU A 100 9.80 1.58 3.27
N CYS A 101 9.47 1.69 1.98
CA CYS A 101 8.20 1.18 1.45
C CYS A 101 8.09 -0.35 1.60
N GLN A 102 9.17 -1.09 1.34
CA GLN A 102 9.23 -2.54 1.54
C GLN A 102 9.05 -2.91 3.02
N ASN A 103 9.73 -2.21 3.93
CA ASN A 103 9.58 -2.37 5.37
C ASN A 103 8.15 -2.04 5.83
N ALA A 104 7.55 -0.98 5.31
CA ALA A 104 6.17 -0.61 5.62
C ALA A 104 5.17 -1.71 5.22
N ALA A 105 5.33 -2.32 4.04
CA ALA A 105 4.50 -3.45 3.62
C ALA A 105 4.62 -4.65 4.58
N LEU A 106 5.84 -4.96 5.04
CA LEU A 106 6.08 -6.01 6.04
C LEU A 106 5.44 -5.68 7.39
N HIS A 107 5.49 -4.41 7.83
CA HIS A 107 4.85 -3.98 9.07
C HIS A 107 3.33 -4.05 8.98
N LEU A 108 2.72 -3.66 7.86
CA LEU A 108 1.29 -3.81 7.62
C LEU A 108 0.85 -5.28 7.69
N ALA A 109 1.64 -6.21 7.12
CA ALA A 109 1.39 -7.64 7.22
C ALA A 109 1.33 -8.10 8.69
N ARG A 110 2.35 -7.74 9.49
CA ARG A 110 2.40 -8.08 10.92
C ARG A 110 1.23 -7.49 11.71
N ILE A 111 0.82 -6.25 11.40
CA ILE A 111 -0.35 -5.65 12.05
C ILE A 111 -1.60 -6.43 11.67
N ALA A 112 -1.81 -6.74 10.39
CA ALA A 112 -2.97 -7.50 9.91
C ALA A 112 -3.12 -8.85 10.62
N GLU A 113 -2.01 -9.55 10.89
CA GLU A 113 -1.98 -10.83 11.64
C GLU A 113 -2.41 -10.68 13.11
N THR A 114 -2.27 -9.50 13.70
CA THR A 114 -2.63 -9.24 15.11
C THR A 114 -4.04 -8.70 15.30
N LEU A 115 -4.74 -8.37 14.22
CA LEU A 115 -6.10 -7.83 14.32
C LEU A 115 -7.10 -8.95 14.68
N PRO A 116 -8.11 -8.64 15.52
CA PRO A 116 -9.12 -9.62 15.92
C PRO A 116 -10.10 -9.98 14.79
N ARG A 117 -9.99 -9.33 13.67
CA ARG A 117 -10.85 -9.47 12.48
C ARG A 117 -10.02 -9.85 11.27
N ASP A 118 -10.55 -10.75 10.45
CA ASP A 118 -10.00 -11.02 9.13
C ASP A 118 -10.16 -9.80 8.22
N VAL A 119 -9.04 -9.22 7.85
CA VAL A 119 -8.94 -8.10 6.91
C VAL A 119 -8.68 -8.55 5.47
N GLY A 120 -8.72 -9.84 5.21
CA GLY A 120 -8.48 -10.41 3.88
C GLY A 120 -7.05 -10.19 3.39
N PHE A 121 -6.07 -10.09 4.30
CA PHE A 121 -4.67 -9.91 3.93
C PHE A 121 -4.14 -11.14 3.21
N LYS A 122 -3.62 -10.95 1.99
CA LYS A 122 -3.00 -12.02 1.19
C LYS A 122 -1.72 -11.51 0.54
N ARG A 123 -0.65 -12.28 0.67
CA ARG A 123 0.59 -12.00 -0.07
C ARG A 123 0.38 -12.17 -1.56
N ARG A 124 1.01 -11.32 -2.33
CA ARG A 124 0.95 -11.28 -3.80
C ARG A 124 2.33 -11.02 -4.38
N SER A 125 2.44 -11.31 -5.66
CA SER A 125 3.55 -10.86 -6.50
C SER A 125 2.99 -9.91 -7.55
N SER A 126 3.77 -8.91 -7.93
CA SER A 126 3.40 -7.99 -9.00
C SER A 126 4.17 -8.32 -10.26
N LEU A 127 3.50 -8.19 -11.39
CA LEU A 127 4.06 -8.33 -12.72
C LEU A 127 4.03 -6.97 -13.42
N TYR A 128 5.19 -6.34 -13.58
CA TYR A 128 5.33 -5.06 -14.26
C TYR A 128 5.88 -5.28 -15.66
N MET A 129 5.03 -5.09 -16.67
CA MET A 129 5.31 -5.49 -18.06
C MET A 129 5.72 -4.30 -18.92
N ALA A 130 6.65 -4.53 -19.86
CA ALA A 130 6.88 -3.61 -20.95
C ALA A 130 5.65 -3.56 -21.88
N SER A 131 5.17 -2.36 -22.18
CA SER A 131 4.06 -2.14 -23.12
C SER A 131 4.50 -2.24 -24.58
N SER A 132 5.75 -1.90 -24.85
CA SER A 132 6.40 -1.94 -26.18
C SER A 132 7.83 -2.48 -26.08
N LYS A 133 8.48 -2.66 -27.25
CA LYS A 133 9.91 -3.03 -27.31
C LYS A 133 10.81 -1.94 -26.75
N GLU A 134 10.44 -0.70 -26.98
CA GLU A 134 11.17 0.49 -26.49
C GLU A 134 11.13 0.54 -24.96
N ASP A 135 9.99 0.19 -24.37
CA ASP A 135 9.83 0.14 -22.91
C ASP A 135 10.67 -0.96 -22.27
N ALA A 136 10.94 -2.06 -22.98
CA ALA A 136 11.73 -3.16 -22.46
C ALA A 136 13.15 -2.74 -22.05
N ALA A 137 13.76 -1.78 -22.77
CA ALA A 137 15.08 -1.24 -22.42
C ALA A 137 15.04 -0.40 -21.13
N ALA A 138 13.98 0.37 -20.92
CA ALA A 138 13.77 1.13 -19.69
C ALA A 138 13.52 0.18 -18.51
N LEU A 139 12.70 -0.84 -18.73
CA LEU A 139 12.38 -1.86 -17.74
C LEU A 139 13.63 -2.68 -17.35
N ARG A 140 14.56 -2.92 -18.32
CA ARG A 140 15.81 -3.59 -18.02
C ARG A 140 16.69 -2.79 -17.06
N ARG A 141 16.80 -1.47 -17.27
CA ARG A 141 17.54 -0.59 -16.34
C ARG A 141 16.93 -0.57 -14.94
N GLU A 142 15.59 -0.59 -14.87
CA GLU A 142 14.87 -0.69 -13.58
C GLU A 142 15.20 -2.00 -12.88
N TYR A 143 15.11 -3.13 -13.60
CA TYR A 143 15.46 -4.44 -13.05
C TYR A 143 16.90 -4.46 -12.51
N GLU A 144 17.88 -3.97 -13.29
CA GLU A 144 19.28 -3.95 -12.89
C GLU A 144 19.52 -3.12 -11.63
N MET A 145 18.74 -2.08 -11.44
CA MET A 145 18.79 -1.27 -10.23
C MET A 145 18.14 -1.97 -9.04
N LEU A 146 16.98 -2.59 -9.22
CA LEU A 146 16.31 -3.39 -8.18
C LEU A 146 17.18 -4.58 -7.73
N ASP A 147 17.81 -5.28 -8.68
CA ASP A 147 18.70 -6.41 -8.43
C ASP A 147 19.95 -5.98 -7.65
N ARG A 148 20.60 -4.87 -8.07
CA ARG A 148 21.79 -4.29 -7.40
C ARG A 148 21.55 -4.00 -5.92
N TYR A 149 20.34 -3.62 -5.54
CA TYR A 149 19.98 -3.25 -4.17
C TYR A 149 19.15 -4.30 -3.43
N ASP A 150 19.16 -5.54 -3.90
CA ASP A 150 18.49 -6.69 -3.25
C ASP A 150 17.00 -6.44 -2.94
N PHE A 151 16.23 -6.02 -3.96
CA PHE A 151 14.78 -5.92 -3.83
C PHE A 151 14.06 -7.24 -4.13
N GLY A 152 14.79 -8.30 -4.49
CA GLY A 152 14.23 -9.60 -4.78
C GLY A 152 13.37 -9.62 -6.07
N ALA A 153 13.72 -8.78 -7.05
CA ALA A 153 13.04 -8.74 -8.33
C ALA A 153 13.56 -9.84 -9.28
N GLU A 154 12.68 -10.34 -10.14
CA GLU A 154 13.03 -11.28 -11.20
C GLU A 154 12.82 -10.64 -12.56
N TRP A 155 13.74 -10.89 -13.48
CA TRP A 155 13.54 -10.57 -14.89
C TRP A 155 12.86 -11.73 -15.62
N TRP A 156 11.76 -11.42 -16.29
CA TRP A 156 11.07 -12.36 -17.17
C TRP A 156 11.13 -11.87 -18.61
N ASP A 157 11.63 -12.72 -19.50
CA ASP A 157 11.56 -12.51 -20.94
C ASP A 157 10.21 -12.95 -21.50
N GLY A 158 10.00 -12.72 -22.80
CA GLY A 158 8.73 -13.06 -23.46
C GLY A 158 8.39 -14.55 -23.39
N GLY A 159 9.37 -15.43 -23.47
CA GLY A 159 9.17 -16.88 -23.36
C GLY A 159 8.64 -17.27 -22.00
N ARG A 160 9.29 -16.79 -20.92
CA ARG A 160 8.85 -17.08 -19.55
C ARG A 160 7.46 -16.48 -19.24
N ILE A 161 7.11 -15.34 -19.86
CA ILE A 161 5.77 -14.79 -19.73
C ILE A 161 4.73 -15.70 -20.39
N GLU A 162 4.98 -16.19 -21.60
CA GLU A 162 4.07 -17.08 -22.34
C GLU A 162 3.87 -18.44 -21.64
N GLU A 163 4.88 -18.94 -20.94
CA GLU A 163 4.78 -20.17 -20.14
C GLU A 163 3.83 -20.03 -18.94
N ASN A 164 3.70 -18.82 -18.39
CA ASN A 164 2.96 -18.57 -17.16
C ASN A 164 1.61 -17.84 -17.37
N PHE A 165 1.43 -17.16 -18.51
CA PHE A 165 0.25 -16.35 -18.78
C PHE A 165 -0.28 -16.56 -20.21
N PRO A 166 -1.59 -16.41 -20.46
CA PRO A 166 -2.19 -16.58 -21.77
C PRO A 166 -2.01 -15.34 -22.67
N PHE A 167 -0.91 -14.60 -22.53
CA PHE A 167 -0.60 -13.42 -23.32
C PHE A 167 0.90 -13.27 -23.55
N ARG A 168 1.26 -12.44 -24.52
CA ARG A 168 2.66 -12.11 -24.89
C ARG A 168 3.02 -10.71 -24.47
N ARG A 169 4.26 -10.55 -23.96
CA ARG A 169 4.93 -9.25 -23.76
C ARG A 169 6.41 -9.43 -24.02
N GLU A 170 7.11 -8.34 -24.31
CA GLU A 170 8.55 -8.38 -24.59
C GLU A 170 9.37 -8.72 -23.35
N ALA A 171 8.99 -8.17 -22.21
CA ALA A 171 9.65 -8.40 -20.94
C ALA A 171 8.75 -8.00 -19.76
N ALA A 172 9.08 -8.50 -18.57
CA ALA A 172 8.49 -8.07 -17.31
C ALA A 172 9.50 -8.10 -16.16
N ILE A 173 9.22 -7.33 -15.12
CA ILE A 173 9.79 -7.50 -13.78
C ILE A 173 8.72 -8.14 -12.91
N VAL A 174 9.09 -9.21 -12.21
CA VAL A 174 8.28 -9.78 -11.14
C VAL A 174 8.86 -9.36 -9.80
N THR A 175 8.02 -8.79 -8.94
CA THR A 175 8.38 -8.46 -7.56
C THR A 175 7.59 -9.31 -6.59
N HIS A 176 8.19 -9.58 -5.44
CA HIS A 176 7.60 -10.39 -4.39
C HIS A 176 7.48 -9.60 -3.08
N GLY A 177 6.59 -10.05 -2.19
CA GLY A 177 6.38 -9.38 -0.91
C GLY A 177 5.30 -8.31 -0.94
N ASP A 178 4.68 -8.09 -2.09
CA ASP A 178 3.46 -7.30 -2.23
C ASP A 178 2.26 -8.03 -1.60
N ALA A 179 1.15 -7.33 -1.45
CA ALA A 179 -0.04 -7.88 -0.82
C ALA A 179 -1.33 -7.21 -1.33
N GLU A 180 -2.44 -7.80 -0.94
CA GLU A 180 -3.76 -7.19 -1.00
C GLU A 180 -4.43 -7.30 0.36
N MET A 181 -5.30 -6.36 0.69
CA MET A 181 -6.16 -6.45 1.87
C MET A 181 -7.42 -5.60 1.71
N ASN A 182 -8.39 -5.83 2.58
CA ASN A 182 -9.54 -4.96 2.70
C ASN A 182 -9.20 -3.75 3.60
N PRO A 183 -8.99 -2.56 3.05
CA PRO A 183 -8.55 -1.39 3.82
C PRO A 183 -9.63 -0.84 4.75
N TYR A 184 -10.90 -1.17 4.48
CA TYR A 184 -12.04 -0.74 5.29
C TYR A 184 -12.22 -1.60 6.55
N ARG A 185 -11.76 -2.86 6.50
CA ARG A 185 -11.77 -3.76 7.66
C ARG A 185 -10.49 -3.65 8.50
N PHE A 186 -9.40 -3.20 7.88
CA PHE A 186 -8.13 -2.95 8.54
C PHE A 186 -8.21 -1.76 9.50
#